data_ce92466fd174b94a32c4a844d9cc6d50
#
_entry.id   ce92466fd174b94a32c4a844d9cc6d50
#
_cell.length_a   1.000
_cell.length_b   1.000
_cell.length_c   1.000
_cell.angle_alpha   90.00
_cell.angle_beta   90.00
_cell.angle_gamma   90.00
#
_symmetry.space_group_name_H-M   'P 1'
#
loop_
_entity.id
_entity.type
_entity.pdbx_description
1 polymer ?
#
loop_
_entity_poly.entity_id
_entity_poly.type
_entity_poly.pdbx_seq_one_letter_code
_entity_poly.pdbx_strand_id
1 'polypeptide(L)'
;MRIAVFGDSFAPKFSPNWVWWKQLRQFGHEVTCYGESGSSINFSAQLINQNANSYDINIWCLTTVGRFSVKVNDQWIHLTTNSRNISIFNEHIIDAVDSYHKYLFDWSNEIFTATAIVEYLCNKFKNILVVPCFSIPLFIDQEHFNLFTVSEREAANYFPNQSLSDIYNHYNDIRAAHLSKENNKVLAQLINDNLQPGVFSVDYNEFVSPEESVDTLFQKKL
;
A
#
# COMPACT_ATOMS: atom_id res chain seq x y z
N MET A 1 19.85 8.44 -7.53
CA MET A 1 19.62 8.44 -6.06
C MET A 1 19.41 7.01 -5.59
N ARG A 2 19.76 6.73 -4.33
CA ARG A 2 19.39 5.47 -3.65
C ARG A 2 18.04 5.66 -2.99
N ILE A 3 17.06 4.83 -3.36
CA ILE A 3 15.68 4.91 -2.91
C ILE A 3 15.32 3.63 -2.15
N ALA A 4 14.77 3.76 -0.95
CA ALA A 4 14.09 2.66 -0.28
C ALA A 4 12.58 2.80 -0.43
N VAL A 5 11.87 1.68 -0.61
CA VAL A 5 10.42 1.63 -0.68
C VAL A 5 9.91 0.71 0.42
N PHE A 6 9.02 1.24 1.26
CA PHE A 6 8.38 0.54 2.37
C PHE A 6 6.87 0.55 2.18
N GLY A 7 6.18 -0.44 2.69
CA GLY A 7 4.72 -0.46 2.65
C GLY A 7 4.14 -1.85 2.51
N ASP A 8 2.91 -1.88 2.04
CA ASP A 8 2.09 -3.09 1.91
C ASP A 8 1.98 -3.59 0.47
N SER A 9 0.78 -4.04 0.11
CA SER A 9 0.47 -4.59 -1.21
C SER A 9 0.52 -3.56 -2.36
N PHE A 10 0.56 -2.25 -2.08
CA PHE A 10 0.82 -1.22 -3.09
C PHE A 10 2.31 -1.11 -3.45
N ALA A 11 3.19 -1.64 -2.60
CA ALA A 11 4.63 -1.70 -2.85
C ALA A 11 5.21 -3.07 -2.46
N PRO A 12 4.71 -4.19 -3.00
CA PRO A 12 5.15 -5.50 -2.58
C PRO A 12 6.54 -5.82 -3.14
N LYS A 13 7.42 -6.40 -2.31
CA LYS A 13 8.76 -6.84 -2.69
C LYS A 13 8.71 -7.84 -3.85
N PHE A 14 7.78 -8.80 -3.78
CA PHE A 14 7.55 -9.76 -4.84
C PHE A 14 6.41 -9.25 -5.75
N SER A 15 6.78 -8.75 -6.91
CA SER A 15 5.85 -8.06 -7.82
C SER A 15 6.32 -8.18 -9.26
N PRO A 16 5.41 -8.01 -10.26
CA PRO A 16 5.77 -7.93 -11.67
C PRO A 16 6.79 -6.83 -11.98
N ASN A 17 7.44 -6.93 -13.13
CA ASN A 17 8.43 -5.93 -13.55
C ASN A 17 7.84 -4.56 -13.87
N TRP A 18 6.53 -4.50 -14.12
CA TRP A 18 5.81 -3.26 -14.44
C TRP A 18 5.29 -2.49 -13.21
N VAL A 19 5.50 -2.99 -11.97
CA VAL A 19 5.10 -2.25 -10.78
C VAL A 19 5.87 -0.92 -10.66
N TRP A 20 5.21 0.11 -10.19
CA TRP A 20 5.70 1.48 -10.20
C TRP A 20 7.10 1.65 -9.59
N TRP A 21 7.39 1.04 -8.46
CA TRP A 21 8.69 1.20 -7.81
C TRP A 21 9.84 0.53 -8.58
N LYS A 22 9.59 -0.53 -9.35
CA LYS A 22 10.60 -1.11 -10.25
C LYS A 22 10.87 -0.21 -11.44
N GLN A 23 9.86 0.55 -11.88
CA GLN A 23 10.00 1.48 -13.00
C GLN A 23 10.86 2.70 -12.62
N LEU A 24 10.95 3.07 -11.34
CA LEU A 24 11.88 4.11 -10.89
C LEU A 24 13.35 3.81 -11.28
N ARG A 25 13.71 2.55 -11.45
CA ARG A 25 15.04 2.16 -11.94
C ARG A 25 15.30 2.61 -13.37
N GLN A 26 14.24 2.77 -14.18
CA GLN A 26 14.37 3.25 -15.57
C GLN A 26 14.72 4.75 -15.63
N PHE A 27 14.44 5.48 -14.55
CA PHE A 27 14.86 6.88 -14.37
C PHE A 27 16.27 7.02 -13.77
N GLY A 28 17.04 5.91 -13.68
CA GLY A 28 18.41 5.91 -13.19
C GLY A 28 18.55 5.87 -11.68
N HIS A 29 17.51 5.44 -10.94
CA HIS A 29 17.57 5.27 -9.49
C HIS A 29 17.97 3.85 -9.10
N GLU A 30 18.72 3.72 -8.00
CA GLU A 30 18.95 2.46 -7.31
C GLU A 30 17.83 2.25 -6.28
N VAL A 31 16.96 1.25 -6.51
CA VAL A 31 15.76 1.06 -5.71
C VAL A 31 15.81 -0.27 -4.95
N THR A 32 15.66 -0.21 -3.63
CA THR A 32 15.47 -1.35 -2.73
C THR A 32 14.05 -1.34 -2.18
N CYS A 33 13.34 -2.45 -2.28
CA CYS A 33 11.98 -2.57 -1.76
C CYS A 33 11.93 -3.49 -0.53
N TYR A 34 11.33 -2.99 0.54
CA TYR A 34 11.06 -3.65 1.81
C TYR A 34 9.57 -3.93 2.03
N GLY A 35 8.73 -3.60 1.05
CA GLY A 35 7.28 -3.75 1.20
C GLY A 35 6.85 -5.22 1.19
N GLU A 36 5.87 -5.55 2.04
CA GLU A 36 5.26 -6.87 2.13
C GLU A 36 3.74 -6.78 2.10
N SER A 37 3.11 -7.61 1.26
CA SER A 37 1.66 -7.60 1.09
C SER A 37 0.94 -7.87 2.42
N GLY A 38 -0.05 -7.03 2.75
CA GLY A 38 -0.83 -7.15 3.97
C GLY A 38 -0.15 -6.60 5.24
N SER A 39 1.09 -6.10 5.13
CA SER A 39 1.82 -5.59 6.29
C SER A 39 1.15 -4.37 6.95
N SER A 40 1.41 -4.21 8.24
CA SER A 40 0.91 -3.11 9.05
C SER A 40 1.82 -1.88 8.99
N ILE A 41 1.30 -0.74 9.46
CA ILE A 41 2.08 0.50 9.67
C ILE A 41 3.26 0.23 10.60
N ASN A 42 3.05 -0.52 11.69
CA ASN A 42 4.09 -0.86 12.66
C ASN A 42 5.24 -1.66 12.04
N PHE A 43 4.93 -2.60 11.14
CA PHE A 43 5.96 -3.35 10.42
C PHE A 43 6.82 -2.44 9.54
N SER A 44 6.19 -1.63 8.69
CA SER A 44 6.92 -0.69 7.82
C SER A 44 7.72 0.32 8.64
N ALA A 45 7.15 0.82 9.75
CA ALA A 45 7.81 1.75 10.65
C ALA A 45 9.11 1.18 11.27
N GLN A 46 9.10 -0.09 11.69
CA GLN A 46 10.30 -0.76 12.18
C GLN A 46 11.39 -0.85 11.11
N LEU A 47 11.02 -1.22 9.87
CA LEU A 47 11.97 -1.30 8.76
C LEU A 47 12.53 0.08 8.38
N ILE A 48 11.70 1.14 8.36
CA ILE A 48 12.14 2.51 8.16
C ILE A 48 13.15 2.90 9.25
N ASN A 49 12.81 2.66 10.51
CA ASN A 49 13.68 3.01 11.63
C ASN A 49 15.06 2.34 11.56
N GLN A 50 15.14 1.15 10.97
CA GLN A 50 16.40 0.40 10.79
C GLN A 50 17.22 0.84 9.59
N ASN A 51 16.57 1.29 8.50
CA ASN A 51 17.21 1.41 7.20
C ASN A 51 17.25 2.84 6.63
N ALA A 52 16.42 3.78 7.10
CA ALA A 52 16.20 5.07 6.44
C ALA A 52 17.47 5.91 6.22
N ASN A 53 18.45 5.81 7.13
CA ASN A 53 19.71 6.54 7.00
C ASN A 53 20.61 6.08 5.84
N SER A 54 20.32 4.91 5.26
CA SER A 54 21.14 4.33 4.18
C SER A 54 20.71 4.77 2.79
N TYR A 55 19.65 5.59 2.69
CA TYR A 55 19.04 5.99 1.43
C TYR A 55 18.91 7.50 1.32
N ASP A 56 18.90 7.99 0.08
CA ASP A 56 18.74 9.43 -0.20
C ASP A 56 17.28 9.84 0.00
N ILE A 57 16.33 8.98 -0.42
CA ILE A 57 14.89 9.11 -0.19
C ILE A 57 14.30 7.78 0.26
N ASN A 58 13.36 7.85 1.19
CA ASN A 58 12.56 6.73 1.66
C ASN A 58 11.10 6.95 1.26
N ILE A 59 10.56 6.12 0.39
CA ILE A 59 9.16 6.18 -0.01
C ILE A 59 8.37 5.24 0.89
N TRP A 60 7.44 5.79 1.65
CA TRP A 60 6.57 5.03 2.55
C TRP A 60 5.14 4.97 2.02
N CYS A 61 4.78 3.86 1.41
CA CYS A 61 3.40 3.54 1.05
C CYS A 61 2.61 3.26 2.32
N LEU A 62 1.88 4.27 2.79
CA LEU A 62 1.19 4.24 4.07
C LEU A 62 -0.11 3.44 3.95
N THR A 63 -0.17 2.30 4.64
CA THR A 63 -1.32 1.40 4.66
C THR A 63 -2.41 1.85 5.64
N THR A 64 -3.56 1.17 5.62
CA THR A 64 -4.65 1.43 6.56
C THR A 64 -4.31 0.97 7.99
N VAL A 65 -4.97 1.56 8.96
CA VAL A 65 -4.98 1.09 10.37
C VAL A 65 -5.72 -0.25 10.50
N GLY A 66 -5.56 -0.91 11.64
CA GLY A 66 -6.24 -2.19 11.94
C GLY A 66 -5.61 -3.41 11.28
N ARG A 67 -4.44 -3.27 10.66
CA ARG A 67 -3.62 -4.41 10.21
C ARG A 67 -2.58 -4.75 11.27
N PHE A 68 -2.35 -6.05 11.44
CA PHE A 68 -1.37 -6.58 12.38
C PHE A 68 -0.22 -7.23 11.65
N SER A 69 0.97 -7.03 12.21
CA SER A 69 2.14 -7.80 11.82
C SER A 69 2.76 -8.34 13.09
N VAL A 70 2.75 -9.64 13.24
CA VAL A 70 3.31 -10.35 14.40
C VAL A 70 4.48 -11.22 13.97
N LYS A 71 5.45 -11.38 14.87
CA LYS A 71 6.61 -12.22 14.63
C LYS A 71 6.43 -13.55 15.34
N VAL A 72 6.35 -14.63 14.57
CA VAL A 72 6.22 -15.99 15.07
C VAL A 72 7.38 -16.83 14.54
N ASN A 73 8.18 -17.43 15.42
CA ASN A 73 9.36 -18.23 15.03
C ASN A 73 10.27 -17.50 14.02
N ASP A 74 10.58 -16.24 14.29
CA ASP A 74 11.38 -15.34 13.43
C ASP A 74 10.80 -15.02 12.06
N GLN A 75 9.60 -15.45 11.74
CA GLN A 75 8.87 -15.08 10.53
C GLN A 75 7.80 -14.05 10.83
N TRP A 76 7.66 -13.05 9.95
CA TRP A 76 6.57 -12.10 10.02
C TRP A 76 5.30 -12.71 9.44
N ILE A 77 4.20 -12.57 10.17
CA ILE A 77 2.84 -12.92 9.74
C ILE A 77 2.05 -11.63 9.69
N HIS A 78 1.44 -11.36 8.54
CA HIS A 78 0.61 -10.18 8.32
C HIS A 78 -0.86 -10.58 8.34
N LEU A 79 -1.62 -9.98 9.24
CA LEU A 79 -3.01 -10.30 9.49
C LEU A 79 -3.89 -9.07 9.22
N THR A 80 -4.96 -9.32 8.51
CA THR A 80 -6.02 -8.34 8.26
C THR A 80 -7.33 -8.86 8.80
N THR A 81 -8.35 -8.02 8.91
CA THR A 81 -9.71 -8.44 9.29
C THR A 81 -10.28 -9.57 8.42
N ASN A 82 -9.76 -9.73 7.19
CA ASN A 82 -10.19 -10.74 6.23
C ASN A 82 -9.28 -11.98 6.21
N SER A 83 -8.31 -12.10 7.10
CA SER A 83 -7.33 -13.21 7.12
C SER A 83 -7.92 -14.57 7.51
N ARG A 84 -9.18 -14.63 7.93
CA ARG A 84 -9.89 -15.87 8.32
C ARG A 84 -9.87 -16.97 7.25
N ASN A 85 -9.76 -16.60 5.98
CA ASN A 85 -9.81 -17.54 4.87
C ASN A 85 -8.44 -18.09 4.44
N ILE A 86 -7.37 -17.76 5.18
CA ILE A 86 -6.01 -18.18 4.82
C ILE A 86 -5.67 -19.46 5.61
N SER A 87 -5.76 -20.58 4.95
CA SER A 87 -5.55 -21.94 5.51
C SER A 87 -4.15 -22.22 6.12
N ILE A 88 -3.22 -21.29 5.99
CA ILE A 88 -1.87 -21.40 6.55
C ILE A 88 -1.75 -20.86 7.98
N PHE A 89 -2.79 -20.23 8.52
CA PHE A 89 -2.75 -19.71 9.88
C PHE A 89 -3.24 -20.77 10.88
N ASN A 90 -2.52 -20.89 11.99
CA ASN A 90 -2.96 -21.64 13.13
C ASN A 90 -4.28 -21.03 13.69
N GLU A 91 -5.29 -21.86 13.98
CA GLU A 91 -6.58 -21.43 14.51
C GLU A 91 -6.43 -20.51 15.73
N HIS A 92 -5.47 -20.79 16.62
CA HIS A 92 -5.21 -19.94 17.79
C HIS A 92 -4.78 -18.50 17.44
N ILE A 93 -4.08 -18.30 16.34
CA ILE A 93 -3.72 -16.95 15.87
C ILE A 93 -4.95 -16.23 15.33
N ILE A 94 -5.80 -16.94 14.59
CA ILE A 94 -7.06 -16.40 14.07
C ILE A 94 -7.98 -16.01 15.23
N ASP A 95 -8.16 -16.89 16.19
CA ASP A 95 -8.99 -16.65 17.38
C ASP A 95 -8.49 -15.46 18.22
N ALA A 96 -7.17 -15.32 18.35
CA ALA A 96 -6.57 -14.20 19.06
C ALA A 96 -6.81 -12.87 18.33
N VAL A 97 -6.68 -12.83 17.00
CA VAL A 97 -6.95 -11.64 16.18
C VAL A 97 -8.43 -11.28 16.23
N ASP A 98 -9.31 -12.26 16.13
CA ASP A 98 -10.75 -12.06 16.25
C ASP A 98 -11.15 -11.51 17.63
N SER A 99 -10.57 -12.06 18.67
CA SER A 99 -10.81 -11.60 20.05
C SER A 99 -10.30 -10.18 20.25
N TYR A 100 -9.12 -9.84 19.68
CA TYR A 100 -8.61 -8.48 19.71
C TYR A 100 -9.57 -7.52 19.01
N HIS A 101 -9.97 -7.80 17.76
CA HIS A 101 -10.91 -6.94 17.03
C HIS A 101 -12.26 -6.78 17.71
N LYS A 102 -12.74 -7.85 18.36
CA LYS A 102 -14.04 -7.83 19.03
C LYS A 102 -14.05 -7.07 20.35
N TYR A 103 -12.95 -7.13 21.12
CA TYR A 103 -12.95 -6.70 22.52
C TYR A 103 -11.96 -5.58 22.83
N LEU A 104 -10.90 -5.43 22.07
CA LEU A 104 -9.81 -4.52 22.40
C LEU A 104 -9.54 -3.47 21.30
N PHE A 105 -10.02 -3.70 20.07
CA PHE A 105 -9.79 -2.80 18.96
C PHE A 105 -10.60 -1.52 19.14
N ASP A 106 -9.90 -0.39 19.11
CA ASP A 106 -10.48 0.94 19.15
C ASP A 106 -9.90 1.76 17.99
N TRP A 107 -10.76 2.13 17.03
CA TRP A 107 -10.37 2.91 15.87
C TRP A 107 -9.67 4.22 16.24
N SER A 108 -10.13 4.92 17.27
CA SER A 108 -9.56 6.20 17.67
C SER A 108 -8.13 6.03 18.19
N ASN A 109 -7.90 5.01 19.00
CA ASN A 109 -6.56 4.68 19.49
C ASN A 109 -5.63 4.23 18.37
N GLU A 110 -6.12 3.41 17.44
CA GLU A 110 -5.32 2.95 16.30
C GLU A 110 -4.93 4.12 15.36
N ILE A 111 -5.87 5.00 15.06
CA ILE A 111 -5.62 6.21 14.26
C ILE A 111 -4.62 7.11 14.98
N PHE A 112 -4.80 7.37 16.27
CA PHE A 112 -3.88 8.19 17.05
C PHE A 112 -2.48 7.60 17.08
N THR A 113 -2.37 6.29 17.31
CA THR A 113 -1.09 5.58 17.33
C THR A 113 -0.41 5.63 15.96
N ALA A 114 -1.15 5.37 14.88
CA ALA A 114 -0.64 5.45 13.52
C ALA A 114 -0.12 6.86 13.20
N THR A 115 -0.90 7.89 13.53
CA THR A 115 -0.52 9.29 13.33
C THR A 115 0.77 9.61 14.09
N ALA A 116 0.85 9.26 15.37
CA ALA A 116 2.03 9.51 16.19
C ALA A 116 3.30 8.81 15.64
N ILE A 117 3.16 7.58 15.13
CA ILE A 117 4.27 6.84 14.51
C ILE A 117 4.74 7.54 13.24
N VAL A 118 3.82 7.96 12.37
CA VAL A 118 4.16 8.63 11.11
C VAL A 118 4.84 9.97 11.40
N GLU A 119 4.27 10.79 12.26
CA GLU A 119 4.86 12.09 12.66
C GLU A 119 6.24 11.90 13.27
N TYR A 120 6.40 10.95 14.19
CA TYR A 120 7.69 10.66 14.80
C TYR A 120 8.74 10.31 13.75
N LEU A 121 8.44 9.42 12.81
CA LEU A 121 9.40 8.98 11.79
C LEU A 121 9.72 10.10 10.79
N CYS A 122 8.73 10.85 10.34
CA CYS A 122 8.93 12.00 9.45
C CYS A 122 9.72 13.13 10.13
N ASN A 123 9.58 13.28 11.44
CA ASN A 123 10.39 14.22 12.21
C ASN A 123 11.82 13.73 12.42
N LYS A 124 12.00 12.44 12.65
CA LYS A 124 13.31 11.81 12.85
C LYS A 124 14.14 11.72 11.57
N PHE A 125 13.51 11.36 10.46
CA PHE A 125 14.13 11.16 9.16
C PHE A 125 13.57 12.15 8.14
N LYS A 126 14.38 13.17 7.82
CA LYS A 126 13.96 14.28 6.94
C LYS A 126 13.93 13.92 5.45
N ASN A 127 14.09 12.65 5.11
CA ASN A 127 14.12 12.11 3.76
C ASN A 127 13.00 11.10 3.50
N ILE A 128 11.86 11.23 4.19
CA ILE A 128 10.67 10.39 3.96
C ILE A 128 9.67 11.11 3.06
N LEU A 129 9.29 10.45 1.97
CA LEU A 129 8.14 10.74 1.14
C LEU A 129 7.02 9.76 1.50
N VAL A 130 5.94 10.24 2.09
CA VAL A 130 4.77 9.43 2.42
C VAL A 130 3.84 9.38 1.23
N VAL A 131 3.56 8.19 0.70
CA VAL A 131 2.57 7.94 -0.34
C VAL A 131 1.31 7.36 0.31
N PRO A 132 0.21 8.12 0.40
CA PRO A 132 -1.03 7.61 0.98
C PRO A 132 -1.60 6.48 0.12
N CYS A 133 -1.69 5.27 0.69
CA CYS A 133 -2.39 4.17 0.03
C CYS A 133 -3.87 4.12 0.44
N PHE A 134 -4.18 4.58 1.63
CA PHE A 134 -5.53 4.68 2.19
C PHE A 134 -5.68 6.01 2.94
N SER A 135 -6.91 6.45 3.13
CA SER A 135 -7.20 7.57 4.03
C SER A 135 -6.92 7.16 5.48
N ILE A 136 -6.17 7.99 6.19
CA ILE A 136 -5.96 7.85 7.63
C ILE A 136 -6.43 9.16 8.27
N PRO A 137 -7.63 9.18 8.87
CA PRO A 137 -8.13 10.36 9.57
C PRO A 137 -7.09 10.91 10.57
N LEU A 138 -7.04 12.22 10.75
CA LEU A 138 -6.08 12.99 11.55
C LEU A 138 -4.71 13.24 10.90
N PHE A 139 -4.22 12.37 10.02
CA PHE A 139 -2.94 12.57 9.34
C PHE A 139 -3.13 12.93 7.87
N ILE A 140 -4.09 12.27 7.22
CA ILE A 140 -4.44 12.47 5.81
C ILE A 140 -5.94 12.67 5.74
N ASP A 141 -6.35 13.88 5.38
CA ASP A 141 -7.76 14.22 5.16
C ASP A 141 -8.40 13.26 4.16
N GLN A 142 -9.70 13.00 4.29
CA GLN A 142 -10.45 12.13 3.37
C GLN A 142 -10.45 12.65 1.93
N GLU A 143 -10.30 13.96 1.75
CA GLU A 143 -10.18 14.60 0.43
C GLU A 143 -8.76 14.49 -0.18
N HIS A 144 -7.76 14.10 0.60
CA HIS A 144 -6.41 13.93 0.10
C HIS A 144 -6.31 12.73 -0.84
N PHE A 145 -5.40 12.87 -1.81
CA PHE A 145 -5.02 11.80 -2.72
C PHE A 145 -4.66 10.52 -1.97
N ASN A 146 -5.18 9.38 -2.44
CA ASN A 146 -4.75 8.06 -2.00
C ASN A 146 -4.87 7.03 -3.14
N LEU A 147 -3.98 6.03 -3.15
CA LEU A 147 -3.91 5.04 -4.22
C LEU A 147 -5.10 4.09 -4.26
N PHE A 148 -5.75 3.85 -3.12
CA PHE A 148 -6.95 3.02 -3.07
C PHE A 148 -8.10 3.66 -3.85
N THR A 149 -8.31 4.96 -3.71
CA THR A 149 -9.34 5.69 -4.49
C THR A 149 -9.04 5.65 -5.99
N VAL A 150 -7.76 5.71 -6.41
CA VAL A 150 -7.41 5.55 -7.83
C VAL A 150 -7.83 4.17 -8.31
N SER A 151 -7.50 3.10 -7.58
CA SER A 151 -7.87 1.74 -7.96
C SER A 151 -9.37 1.48 -7.91
N GLU A 152 -10.11 2.10 -6.98
CA GLU A 152 -11.58 2.04 -6.95
C GLU A 152 -12.20 2.69 -8.18
N ARG A 153 -11.70 3.86 -8.60
CA ARG A 153 -12.16 4.53 -9.82
C ARG A 153 -11.88 3.70 -11.07
N GLU A 154 -10.71 3.08 -11.18
CA GLU A 154 -10.42 2.12 -12.25
C GLU A 154 -11.42 0.96 -12.24
N ALA A 155 -11.60 0.30 -11.10
CA ALA A 155 -12.48 -0.86 -10.98
C ALA A 155 -13.95 -0.52 -11.27
N ALA A 156 -14.46 0.62 -10.79
CA ALA A 156 -15.84 1.05 -11.00
C ALA A 156 -16.17 1.28 -12.49
N ASN A 157 -15.20 1.73 -13.26
CA ASN A 157 -15.39 1.96 -14.69
C ASN A 157 -15.37 0.65 -15.51
N TYR A 158 -14.57 -0.34 -15.09
CA TYR A 158 -14.56 -1.67 -15.73
C TYR A 158 -15.80 -2.52 -15.40
N PHE A 159 -16.33 -2.33 -14.18
CA PHE A 159 -17.39 -3.16 -13.63
C PHE A 159 -18.48 -2.29 -12.98
N PRO A 160 -19.18 -1.45 -13.75
CA PRO A 160 -20.05 -0.42 -13.21
C PRO A 160 -21.21 -0.94 -12.34
N ASN A 161 -21.50 -2.24 -12.40
CA ASN A 161 -22.60 -2.87 -11.65
C ASN A 161 -22.13 -3.94 -10.66
N GLN A 162 -20.83 -4.04 -10.38
CA GLN A 162 -20.29 -5.05 -9.48
C GLN A 162 -19.59 -4.41 -8.28
N SER A 163 -19.72 -5.04 -7.13
CA SER A 163 -18.92 -4.63 -5.97
C SER A 163 -17.45 -5.05 -6.16
N LEU A 164 -16.53 -4.36 -5.47
CA LEU A 164 -15.12 -4.74 -5.44
C LEU A 164 -14.91 -6.19 -4.95
N SER A 165 -15.79 -6.64 -4.03
CA SER A 165 -15.79 -8.01 -3.52
C SER A 165 -16.17 -9.02 -4.61
N ASP A 166 -17.15 -8.71 -5.44
CA ASP A 166 -17.59 -9.57 -6.54
C ASP A 166 -16.51 -9.66 -7.62
N ILE A 167 -15.86 -8.53 -7.93
CA ILE A 167 -14.75 -8.49 -8.87
C ILE A 167 -13.59 -9.37 -8.38
N TYR A 168 -13.21 -9.23 -7.09
CA TYR A 168 -12.16 -10.04 -6.48
C TYR A 168 -12.49 -11.53 -6.50
N ASN A 169 -13.74 -11.91 -6.14
CA ASN A 169 -14.18 -13.31 -6.11
C ASN A 169 -14.27 -13.94 -7.50
N HIS A 170 -14.61 -13.16 -8.52
CA HIS A 170 -14.80 -13.66 -9.88
C HIS A 170 -13.46 -13.85 -10.63
N TYR A 171 -12.51 -12.96 -10.42
CA TYR A 171 -11.27 -12.90 -11.21
C TYR A 171 -10.03 -13.46 -10.52
N ASN A 172 -10.13 -13.89 -9.28
CA ASN A 172 -9.12 -14.60 -8.45
C ASN A 172 -7.70 -14.00 -8.42
N ASP A 173 -7.36 -13.08 -9.34
CA ASP A 173 -6.02 -12.56 -9.57
C ASP A 173 -6.02 -11.03 -9.80
N ILE A 174 -7.20 -10.42 -9.94
CA ILE A 174 -7.36 -8.97 -10.03
C ILE A 174 -7.62 -8.49 -8.63
N ARG A 175 -6.55 -8.07 -8.00
CA ARG A 175 -6.65 -7.35 -6.75
C ARG A 175 -7.36 -6.04 -7.05
N ALA A 176 -8.65 -5.98 -6.83
CA ALA A 176 -9.50 -4.81 -7.07
C ALA A 176 -9.00 -3.51 -6.38
N ALA A 177 -8.00 -3.65 -5.49
CA ALA A 177 -7.36 -2.56 -4.77
C ALA A 177 -5.96 -2.23 -5.31
N HIS A 178 -5.63 -2.56 -6.56
CA HIS A 178 -4.29 -2.31 -7.11
C HIS A 178 -4.38 -1.67 -8.49
N LEU A 179 -3.45 -0.79 -8.75
CA LEU A 179 -3.37 -0.04 -10.00
C LEU A 179 -3.11 -0.94 -11.21
N SER A 180 -3.71 -0.60 -12.34
CA SER A 180 -3.38 -1.18 -13.64
C SER A 180 -1.90 -1.02 -13.99
N LYS A 181 -1.46 -1.70 -15.03
CA LYS A 181 -0.09 -1.55 -15.53
C LYS A 181 0.19 -0.11 -16.00
N GLU A 182 -0.79 0.49 -16.65
CA GLU A 182 -0.73 1.86 -17.16
C GLU A 182 -0.62 2.85 -16.00
N ASN A 183 -1.50 2.74 -15.01
CA ASN A 183 -1.47 3.62 -13.85
C ASN A 183 -0.27 3.36 -12.92
N ASN A 184 0.34 2.19 -12.95
CA ASN A 184 1.66 1.98 -12.34
C ASN A 184 2.76 2.79 -13.05
N LYS A 185 2.69 2.98 -14.38
CA LYS A 185 3.65 3.83 -15.11
C LYS A 185 3.43 5.30 -14.78
N VAL A 186 2.17 5.73 -14.76
CA VAL A 186 1.81 7.10 -14.37
C VAL A 186 2.33 7.38 -12.96
N LEU A 187 2.04 6.51 -11.99
CA LEU A 187 2.50 6.67 -10.62
C LEU A 187 4.04 6.73 -10.53
N ALA A 188 4.75 5.90 -11.29
CA ALA A 188 6.22 5.93 -11.31
C ALA A 188 6.74 7.28 -11.80
N GLN A 189 6.15 7.85 -12.86
CA GLN A 189 6.51 9.16 -13.39
C GLN A 189 6.21 10.26 -12.38
N LEU A 190 4.98 10.28 -11.84
CA LEU A 190 4.56 11.30 -10.87
C LEU A 190 5.42 11.28 -9.59
N ILE A 191 5.77 10.09 -9.10
CA ILE A 191 6.69 9.97 -7.95
C ILE A 191 8.08 10.45 -8.34
N ASN A 192 8.61 10.06 -9.53
CA ASN A 192 9.92 10.51 -9.99
C ASN A 192 10.01 12.04 -10.05
N ASP A 193 8.96 12.69 -10.52
CA ASP A 193 8.93 14.16 -10.67
C ASP A 193 8.74 14.89 -9.33
N ASN A 194 8.31 14.17 -8.30
CA ASN A 194 8.04 14.68 -6.96
C ASN A 194 8.88 13.99 -5.87
N LEU A 195 10.10 13.55 -6.17
CA LEU A 195 10.99 12.89 -5.21
C LEU A 195 11.56 13.88 -4.18
N GLN A 196 10.69 14.33 -3.26
CA GLN A 196 11.07 15.18 -2.14
C GLN A 196 10.35 14.73 -0.86
N PRO A 197 10.92 14.99 0.31
CA PRO A 197 10.26 14.66 1.58
C PRO A 197 8.92 15.38 1.73
N GLY A 198 7.97 14.69 2.35
CA GLY A 198 6.63 15.23 2.61
C GLY A 198 5.53 14.20 2.34
N VAL A 199 4.31 14.68 2.21
CA VAL A 199 3.17 13.84 1.81
C VAL A 199 2.94 14.00 0.31
N PHE A 200 2.97 12.87 -0.40
CA PHE A 200 2.70 12.84 -1.83
C PHE A 200 1.22 13.14 -2.09
N SER A 201 0.98 14.08 -2.98
CA SER A 201 -0.37 14.45 -3.41
C SER A 201 -0.34 14.87 -4.87
N VAL A 202 -1.26 14.35 -5.66
CA VAL A 202 -1.44 14.68 -7.07
C VAL A 202 -2.93 14.69 -7.39
N ASP A 203 -3.31 15.29 -8.51
CA ASP A 203 -4.69 15.24 -8.98
C ASP A 203 -5.00 13.80 -9.46
N TYR A 204 -6.18 13.29 -9.13
CA TYR A 204 -6.67 12.00 -9.63
C TYR A 204 -6.78 11.95 -11.16
N ASN A 205 -6.98 13.12 -11.81
CA ASN A 205 -7.05 13.24 -13.27
C ASN A 205 -5.70 13.01 -13.97
N GLU A 206 -4.58 12.95 -13.25
CA GLU A 206 -3.29 12.55 -13.79
C GLU A 206 -3.25 11.07 -14.17
N PHE A 207 -4.13 10.25 -13.59
CA PHE A 207 -4.20 8.83 -13.86
C PHE A 207 -5.04 8.56 -15.11
N VAL A 208 -4.60 7.56 -15.87
CA VAL A 208 -5.26 7.17 -17.13
C VAL A 208 -6.67 6.67 -16.82
N SER A 209 -7.66 7.15 -17.56
CA SER A 209 -9.01 6.63 -17.47
C SER A 209 -9.06 5.19 -18.01
N PRO A 210 -9.93 4.34 -17.47
CA PRO A 210 -10.02 2.94 -17.90
C PRO A 210 -10.39 2.75 -19.38
N GLU A 211 -11.06 3.70 -20.00
CA GLU A 211 -11.40 3.66 -21.44
C GLU A 211 -10.16 3.60 -22.33
N GLU A 212 -9.03 4.11 -21.84
CA GLU A 212 -7.75 4.10 -22.54
C GLU A 212 -6.90 2.85 -22.21
N SER A 213 -7.21 2.14 -21.13
CA SER A 213 -6.40 1.02 -20.62
C SER A 213 -6.94 -0.38 -20.95
N VAL A 214 -8.08 -0.48 -21.65
CA VAL A 214 -8.83 -1.74 -21.90
C VAL A 214 -8.01 -2.84 -22.60
N ASP A 215 -6.91 -2.51 -23.26
CA ASP A 215 -6.22 -3.49 -24.12
C ASP A 215 -5.28 -4.48 -23.42
N THR A 216 -4.98 -4.35 -22.15
CA THR A 216 -3.82 -5.07 -21.62
C THR A 216 -4.03 -6.00 -20.43
N LEU A 217 -5.02 -5.83 -19.59
CA LEU A 217 -5.20 -6.68 -18.41
C LEU A 217 -6.26 -7.79 -18.58
N PHE A 218 -7.29 -7.53 -19.37
CA PHE A 218 -8.46 -8.41 -19.45
C PHE A 218 -8.53 -9.27 -20.72
N GLN A 219 -7.89 -8.86 -21.81
CA GLN A 219 -7.94 -9.62 -23.08
C GLN A 219 -7.10 -10.91 -23.10
N LYS A 220 -6.29 -11.19 -22.09
CA LYS A 220 -5.46 -12.41 -22.05
C LYS A 220 -6.09 -13.62 -21.39
N LYS A 221 -7.34 -13.54 -20.94
CA LYS A 221 -8.04 -14.66 -20.30
C LYS A 221 -9.46 -14.94 -20.86
N LEU A 222 -9.80 -14.41 -22.04
CA LEU A 222 -10.94 -14.90 -22.83
C LEU A 222 -10.41 -15.81 -23.95
#